data_be32adc594be89083e35ffef269da907
#
_entry.id   be32adc594be89083e35ffef269da907
#
_cell.length_a   1.000
_cell.length_b   1.000
_cell.length_c   1.000
_cell.angle_alpha   90.00
_cell.angle_beta   90.00
_cell.angle_gamma   90.00
#
_symmetry.space_group_name_H-M   'P 1'
#
loop_
_entity.id
_entity.type
_entity.pdbx_description
1 polymer ?
#
loop_
_entity_poly.entity_id
_entity_poly.type
_entity_poly.pdbx_seq_one_letter_code
_entity_poly.pdbx_strand_id
1 'polypeptide(L)'
;MAASRSRLGVIFLTVLIDLIGFGIIMPILPLYAQRFGAQGLGYGALVFVFSAMQFVATALLGRLSDRIGRRPILLTTMLFNAAGYVLFAFAPSYALLFIARVISGFASGNISVAQAYVADITPPAERARGMGTIGAAFGIGFVLGPMIGGLADHYLGHRAPGLIAAGLSLINFVSASVILRESLAAEHRRERPLFDLGHMSEALRRERLRPLMLVWFLAPFSFAGYTVALPLHATQALSWGAKELGWLFVVIGVIAAAVQGFLFGRLERHTGARALLIVGLFGMAASIAAVPYATSSLQLYTLTVPLAFANSLFAPAASGLVSIYADPTEQGTILGAAQAFAALGRSLGPLAAGWTYDGLGQQVTFVLAGGVMLLAGLASMWLPRNRDA
;
A
#
# COMPACT_ATOMS: atom_id res chain seq x y z
N MET A 1 11.26 29.38 9.05
CA MET A 1 11.71 28.39 8.04
C MET A 1 12.46 27.19 8.66
N ALA A 2 13.46 27.35 9.53
CA ALA A 2 14.19 26.21 10.13
C ALA A 2 13.30 25.27 10.98
N ALA A 3 12.41 25.80 11.80
CA ALA A 3 11.50 25.00 12.63
C ALA A 3 10.46 24.18 11.83
N SER A 4 10.04 24.64 10.66
CA SER A 4 9.14 23.88 9.76
C SER A 4 9.88 22.74 9.08
N ARG A 5 11.12 22.94 8.64
CA ARG A 5 11.97 21.87 8.06
C ARG A 5 12.27 20.75 9.04
N SER A 6 12.53 21.10 10.31
CA SER A 6 12.75 20.11 11.38
C SER A 6 11.50 19.24 11.61
N ARG A 7 10.29 19.83 11.63
CA ARG A 7 9.02 19.11 11.82
C ARG A 7 8.68 18.19 10.63
N LEU A 8 8.95 18.64 9.39
CA LEU A 8 8.80 17.81 8.20
C LEU A 8 9.76 16.61 8.24
N GLY A 9 10.99 16.80 8.71
CA GLY A 9 11.95 15.70 8.87
C GLY A 9 11.48 14.66 9.89
N VAL A 10 10.88 15.10 10.99
CA VAL A 10 10.34 14.16 12.01
C VAL A 10 9.16 13.37 11.46
N ILE A 11 8.20 14.01 10.82
CA ILE A 11 7.04 13.28 10.26
C ILE A 11 7.45 12.35 9.11
N PHE A 12 8.43 12.75 8.29
CA PHE A 12 9.06 11.87 7.30
C PHE A 12 9.62 10.62 7.95
N LEU A 13 10.44 10.79 9.01
CA LEU A 13 11.05 9.67 9.74
C LEU A 13 9.98 8.77 10.38
N THR A 14 8.94 9.38 10.95
CA THR A 14 7.79 8.66 11.51
C THR A 14 7.13 7.76 10.47
N VAL A 15 6.76 8.31 9.32
CA VAL A 15 6.13 7.54 8.23
C VAL A 15 7.09 6.51 7.65
N LEU A 16 8.36 6.86 7.50
CA LEU A 16 9.39 5.93 7.01
C LEU A 16 9.53 4.72 7.92
N ILE A 17 9.64 4.92 9.23
CA ILE A 17 9.78 3.82 10.20
C ILE A 17 8.53 2.93 10.22
N ASP A 18 7.34 3.51 10.15
CA ASP A 18 6.09 2.75 10.07
C ASP A 18 6.04 1.88 8.80
N LEU A 19 6.49 2.43 7.66
CA LEU A 19 6.54 1.70 6.39
C LEU A 19 7.64 0.64 6.33
N ILE A 20 8.79 0.89 6.96
CA ILE A 20 9.83 -0.13 7.15
C ILE A 20 9.26 -1.28 8.00
N GLY A 21 8.60 -0.98 9.13
CA GLY A 21 7.98 -1.99 9.98
C GLY A 21 6.94 -2.85 9.24
N PHE A 22 6.08 -2.21 8.44
CA PHE A 22 5.14 -2.93 7.56
C PHE A 22 5.88 -3.80 6.54
N GLY A 23 6.90 -3.24 5.87
CA GLY A 23 7.68 -3.94 4.85
C GLY A 23 8.47 -5.13 5.40
N ILE A 24 8.98 -5.05 6.64
CA ILE A 24 9.67 -6.15 7.33
C ILE A 24 8.80 -7.41 7.37
N ILE A 25 7.51 -7.26 7.62
CA ILE A 25 6.59 -8.39 7.77
C ILE A 25 6.22 -9.04 6.43
N MET A 26 6.26 -8.29 5.31
CA MET A 26 5.78 -8.78 4.01
C MET A 26 6.41 -10.10 3.54
N PRO A 27 7.75 -10.28 3.51
CA PRO A 27 8.37 -11.50 2.99
C PRO A 27 8.23 -12.71 3.94
N ILE A 28 7.98 -12.46 5.22
CA ILE A 28 7.94 -13.52 6.24
C ILE A 28 6.52 -13.98 6.56
N LEU A 29 5.51 -13.15 6.32
CA LEU A 29 4.12 -13.45 6.65
C LEU A 29 3.61 -14.76 6.02
N PRO A 30 3.88 -15.08 4.72
CA PRO A 30 3.47 -16.35 4.14
C PRO A 30 4.13 -17.55 4.80
N LEU A 31 5.42 -17.44 5.17
CA LEU A 31 6.15 -18.49 5.87
C LEU A 31 5.60 -18.76 7.27
N TYR A 32 5.21 -17.68 7.98
CA TYR A 32 4.53 -17.79 9.28
C TYR A 32 3.15 -18.42 9.17
N ALA A 33 2.36 -18.03 8.17
CA ALA A 33 1.06 -18.62 7.92
C ALA A 33 1.16 -20.13 7.67
N GLN A 34 2.12 -20.55 6.83
CA GLN A 34 2.37 -21.97 6.52
C GLN A 34 2.74 -22.81 7.75
N ARG A 35 3.45 -22.26 8.76
CA ARG A 35 3.76 -22.95 10.02
C ARG A 35 2.54 -23.37 10.80
N PHE A 36 1.45 -22.62 10.68
CA PHE A 36 0.17 -22.92 11.30
C PHE A 36 -0.80 -23.64 10.37
N GLY A 37 -0.28 -24.21 9.26
CA GLY A 37 -1.10 -24.91 8.26
C GLY A 37 -1.98 -24.00 7.40
N ALA A 38 -1.82 -22.67 7.51
CA ALA A 38 -2.58 -21.73 6.70
C ALA A 38 -1.86 -21.49 5.35
N GLN A 39 -2.53 -21.86 4.26
CA GLN A 39 -2.05 -21.62 2.90
C GLN A 39 -2.87 -20.53 2.22
N GLY A 40 -3.35 -20.72 1.02
CA GLY A 40 -4.02 -19.73 0.21
C GLY A 40 -5.01 -18.81 0.95
N LEU A 41 -6.17 -19.35 1.35
CA LEU A 41 -7.20 -18.57 2.04
C LEU A 41 -6.74 -18.08 3.41
N GLY A 42 -6.01 -18.92 4.16
CA GLY A 42 -5.50 -18.52 5.48
C GLY A 42 -4.49 -17.38 5.38
N TYR A 43 -3.55 -17.44 4.45
CA TYR A 43 -2.62 -16.33 4.21
C TYR A 43 -3.36 -15.10 3.66
N GLY A 44 -4.26 -15.29 2.69
CA GLY A 44 -5.11 -14.23 2.14
C GLY A 44 -5.92 -13.49 3.23
N ALA A 45 -6.44 -14.22 4.23
CA ALA A 45 -7.18 -13.66 5.36
C ALA A 45 -6.30 -12.77 6.26
N LEU A 46 -5.02 -13.12 6.48
CA LEU A 46 -4.07 -12.27 7.22
C LEU A 46 -3.77 -10.95 6.50
N VAL A 47 -3.70 -10.98 5.17
CA VAL A 47 -3.49 -9.77 4.36
C VAL A 47 -4.77 -8.96 4.27
N PHE A 48 -5.92 -9.64 4.09
CA PHE A 48 -7.25 -9.01 4.08
C PHE A 48 -7.51 -8.25 5.38
N VAL A 49 -7.39 -8.92 6.53
CA VAL A 49 -7.75 -8.28 7.81
C VAL A 49 -6.88 -7.06 8.09
N PHE A 50 -5.59 -7.12 7.77
CA PHE A 50 -4.72 -5.94 7.86
C PHE A 50 -5.23 -4.79 6.99
N SER A 51 -5.51 -5.06 5.71
CA SER A 51 -5.94 -4.04 4.74
C SER A 51 -7.34 -3.50 5.06
N ALA A 52 -8.26 -4.35 5.52
CA ALA A 52 -9.59 -3.96 5.94
C ALA A 52 -9.57 -3.07 7.20
N MET A 53 -8.75 -3.45 8.18
CA MET A 53 -8.56 -2.65 9.39
C MET A 53 -7.88 -1.32 9.09
N GLN A 54 -6.90 -1.30 8.19
CA GLN A 54 -6.26 -0.06 7.73
C GLN A 54 -7.26 0.84 7.02
N PHE A 55 -8.13 0.30 6.16
CA PHE A 55 -9.17 1.08 5.48
C PHE A 55 -10.12 1.74 6.47
N VAL A 56 -10.67 0.97 7.41
CA VAL A 56 -11.56 1.48 8.46
C VAL A 56 -10.85 2.50 9.34
N ALA A 57 -9.62 2.18 9.79
CA ALA A 57 -8.85 3.04 10.66
C ALA A 57 -8.43 4.34 9.99
N THR A 58 -8.14 4.33 8.69
CA THR A 58 -7.78 5.56 7.94
C THR A 58 -8.89 6.61 8.03
N ALA A 59 -10.14 6.19 7.85
CA ALA A 59 -11.29 7.07 7.97
C ALA A 59 -11.54 7.52 9.42
N LEU A 60 -11.49 6.57 10.35
CA LEU A 60 -11.75 6.80 11.76
C LEU A 60 -10.68 7.67 12.43
N LEU A 61 -9.40 7.30 12.28
CA LEU A 61 -8.27 8.00 12.91
C LEU A 61 -8.07 9.40 12.34
N GLY A 62 -8.27 9.58 11.03
CA GLY A 62 -8.25 10.89 10.41
C GLY A 62 -9.20 11.86 11.09
N ARG A 63 -10.47 11.46 11.23
CA ARG A 63 -11.51 12.29 11.87
C ARG A 63 -11.34 12.41 13.38
N LEU A 64 -10.91 11.34 14.05
CA LEU A 64 -10.62 11.40 15.48
C LEU A 64 -9.48 12.39 15.74
N SER A 65 -8.49 12.45 14.85
CA SER A 65 -7.39 13.42 14.95
C SER A 65 -7.84 14.88 14.70
N ASP A 66 -8.95 15.10 13.95
CA ASP A 66 -9.58 16.41 13.82
C ASP A 66 -10.23 16.89 15.13
N ARG A 67 -10.63 15.96 16.01
CA ARG A 67 -11.28 16.27 17.29
C ARG A 67 -10.30 16.42 18.44
N ILE A 68 -9.36 15.48 18.60
CA ILE A 68 -8.48 15.44 19.77
C ILE A 68 -7.06 15.92 19.51
N GLY A 69 -6.71 16.15 18.24
CA GLY A 69 -5.38 16.56 17.79
C GLY A 69 -4.65 15.47 17.04
N ARG A 70 -3.67 15.87 16.24
CA ARG A 70 -2.85 14.93 15.40
C ARG A 70 -1.87 14.13 16.24
N ARG A 71 -1.16 14.81 17.14
CA ARG A 71 -0.09 14.22 17.95
C ARG A 71 -0.55 13.04 18.81
N PRO A 72 -1.64 13.11 19.59
CA PRO A 72 -2.09 11.97 20.40
C PRO A 72 -2.37 10.72 19.56
N ILE A 73 -3.02 10.88 18.40
CA ILE A 73 -3.33 9.77 17.51
C ILE A 73 -2.07 9.12 16.96
N LEU A 74 -1.11 9.93 16.45
CA LEU A 74 0.16 9.41 15.95
C LEU A 74 0.92 8.62 17.02
N LEU A 75 1.03 9.15 18.23
CA LEU A 75 1.72 8.47 19.33
C LEU A 75 1.03 7.17 19.74
N THR A 76 -0.29 7.19 19.87
CA THR A 76 -1.05 5.99 20.24
C THR A 76 -0.92 4.90 19.18
N THR A 77 -0.99 5.24 17.89
CA THR A 77 -0.84 4.25 16.82
C THR A 77 0.56 3.64 16.74
N MET A 78 1.61 4.39 17.05
CA MET A 78 2.97 3.83 17.15
C MET A 78 3.09 2.77 18.25
N LEU A 79 2.45 2.98 19.42
CA LEU A 79 2.41 1.99 20.48
C LEU A 79 1.60 0.75 20.08
N PHE A 80 0.46 0.93 19.40
CA PHE A 80 -0.31 -0.19 18.86
C PHE A 80 0.49 -0.98 17.81
N ASN A 81 1.24 -0.31 16.95
CA ASN A 81 2.13 -0.98 16.00
C ASN A 81 3.21 -1.79 16.72
N ALA A 82 3.87 -1.20 17.72
CA ALA A 82 4.87 -1.92 18.52
C ALA A 82 4.27 -3.16 19.19
N ALA A 83 3.08 -3.03 19.81
CA ALA A 83 2.39 -4.15 20.44
C ALA A 83 2.00 -5.23 19.41
N GLY A 84 1.50 -4.83 18.25
CA GLY A 84 1.16 -5.75 17.16
C GLY A 84 2.38 -6.52 16.65
N TYR A 85 3.53 -5.88 16.52
CA TYR A 85 4.77 -6.53 16.08
C TYR A 85 5.36 -7.46 17.15
N VAL A 86 5.27 -7.10 18.45
CA VAL A 86 5.63 -8.02 19.54
C VAL A 86 4.73 -9.25 19.53
N LEU A 87 3.42 -9.04 19.42
CA LEU A 87 2.47 -10.15 19.32
C LEU A 87 2.74 -11.03 18.10
N PHE A 88 3.08 -10.45 16.96
CA PHE A 88 3.50 -11.17 15.77
C PHE A 88 4.75 -12.03 16.03
N ALA A 89 5.78 -11.48 16.65
CA ALA A 89 7.05 -12.18 16.91
C ALA A 89 6.88 -13.40 17.82
N PHE A 90 5.94 -13.34 18.75
CA PHE A 90 5.69 -14.38 19.74
C PHE A 90 4.39 -15.15 19.51
N ALA A 91 3.71 -14.98 18.37
CA ALA A 91 2.45 -15.66 18.09
C ALA A 91 2.63 -17.20 18.08
N PRO A 92 2.01 -17.95 19.03
CA PRO A 92 2.09 -19.39 19.10
C PRO A 92 1.00 -20.08 18.27
N SER A 93 0.08 -19.32 17.68
CA SER A 93 -1.05 -19.84 16.91
C SER A 93 -1.46 -18.88 15.80
N TYR A 94 -2.16 -19.40 14.79
CA TYR A 94 -2.75 -18.60 13.72
C TYR A 94 -3.70 -17.52 14.25
N ALA A 95 -4.51 -17.82 15.27
CA ALA A 95 -5.45 -16.86 15.86
C ALA A 95 -4.72 -15.63 16.44
N LEU A 96 -3.60 -15.82 17.14
CA LEU A 96 -2.80 -14.71 17.67
C LEU A 96 -2.05 -13.96 16.56
N LEU A 97 -1.62 -14.66 15.51
CA LEU A 97 -1.08 -14.01 14.31
C LEU A 97 -2.14 -13.14 13.64
N PHE A 98 -3.40 -13.62 13.54
CA PHE A 98 -4.52 -12.86 13.00
C PHE A 98 -4.82 -11.61 13.86
N ILE A 99 -4.84 -11.72 15.19
CA ILE A 99 -5.01 -10.58 16.11
C ILE A 99 -3.87 -9.56 15.94
N ALA A 100 -2.63 -10.02 15.80
CA ALA A 100 -1.49 -9.14 15.54
C ALA A 100 -1.69 -8.33 14.24
N ARG A 101 -2.27 -8.96 13.19
CA ARG A 101 -2.59 -8.28 11.92
C ARG A 101 -3.75 -7.29 12.06
N VAL A 102 -4.76 -7.59 12.88
CA VAL A 102 -5.85 -6.65 13.23
C VAL A 102 -5.27 -5.39 13.88
N ILE A 103 -4.45 -5.55 14.91
CA ILE A 103 -3.84 -4.44 15.65
C ILE A 103 -2.95 -3.60 14.73
N SER A 104 -2.03 -4.23 14.01
CA SER A 104 -1.11 -3.51 13.11
C SER A 104 -1.84 -2.86 11.94
N GLY A 105 -2.90 -3.50 11.41
CA GLY A 105 -3.74 -2.92 10.36
C GLY A 105 -4.45 -1.66 10.83
N PHE A 106 -5.06 -1.71 12.03
CA PHE A 106 -5.70 -0.54 12.63
C PHE A 106 -4.70 0.60 12.86
N ALA A 107 -3.55 0.30 13.46
CA ALA A 107 -2.50 1.28 13.72
C ALA A 107 -1.97 1.93 12.43
N SER A 108 -1.85 1.17 11.33
CA SER A 108 -1.39 1.67 10.02
C SER A 108 -2.36 2.63 9.32
N GLY A 109 -3.57 2.85 9.86
CA GLY A 109 -4.47 3.92 9.44
C GLY A 109 -3.96 5.33 9.76
N ASN A 110 -2.87 5.47 10.52
CA ASN A 110 -2.24 6.73 10.89
C ASN A 110 -1.67 7.53 9.71
N ILE A 111 -1.52 6.92 8.53
CA ILE A 111 -1.03 7.60 7.31
C ILE A 111 -1.90 8.81 6.98
N SER A 112 -3.23 8.72 7.14
CA SER A 112 -4.13 9.87 6.94
C SER A 112 -3.85 11.01 7.93
N VAL A 113 -3.53 10.66 9.16
CA VAL A 113 -3.18 11.63 10.21
C VAL A 113 -1.83 12.30 9.92
N ALA A 114 -0.84 11.52 9.44
CA ALA A 114 0.45 12.04 9.02
C ALA A 114 0.32 13.00 7.83
N GLN A 115 -0.51 12.67 6.85
CA GLN A 115 -0.82 13.57 5.73
C GLN A 115 -1.49 14.86 6.19
N ALA A 116 -2.46 14.76 7.09
CA ALA A 116 -3.11 15.92 7.69
C ALA A 116 -2.12 16.80 8.48
N TYR A 117 -1.25 16.17 9.28
CA TYR A 117 -0.17 16.86 9.99
C TYR A 117 0.73 17.64 9.04
N VAL A 118 1.17 17.05 7.94
CA VAL A 118 1.97 17.74 6.90
C VAL A 118 1.20 18.91 6.31
N ALA A 119 -0.09 18.74 6.01
CA ALA A 119 -0.93 19.80 5.47
C ALA A 119 -1.08 20.99 6.46
N ASP A 120 -1.15 20.69 7.77
CA ASP A 120 -1.27 21.70 8.82
C ASP A 120 0.00 22.58 8.97
N ILE A 121 1.19 21.94 8.86
CA ILE A 121 2.49 22.62 9.08
C ILE A 121 3.10 23.23 7.82
N THR A 122 2.51 22.96 6.64
CA THR A 122 3.07 23.37 5.35
C THR A 122 2.20 24.44 4.69
N PRO A 123 2.76 25.58 4.27
CA PRO A 123 2.03 26.60 3.52
C PRO A 123 1.39 26.03 2.25
N PRO A 124 0.23 26.53 1.79
CA PRO A 124 -0.47 26.01 0.62
C PRO A 124 0.41 25.82 -0.63
N ALA A 125 1.29 26.78 -0.89
CA ALA A 125 2.21 26.74 -2.05
C ALA A 125 3.26 25.60 -1.97
N GLU A 126 3.59 25.10 -0.77
CA GLU A 126 4.60 24.06 -0.55
C GLU A 126 3.98 22.70 -0.21
N ARG A 127 2.65 22.57 -0.14
CA ARG A 127 1.96 21.31 0.25
C ARG A 127 2.30 20.14 -0.65
N ALA A 128 2.38 20.35 -1.96
CA ALA A 128 2.77 19.31 -2.90
C ALA A 128 4.16 18.73 -2.57
N ARG A 129 5.12 19.60 -2.21
CA ARG A 129 6.45 19.18 -1.78
C ARG A 129 6.42 18.44 -0.44
N GLY A 130 5.60 18.92 0.52
CA GLY A 130 5.39 18.25 1.81
C GLY A 130 4.82 16.86 1.64
N MET A 131 3.78 16.70 0.79
CA MET A 131 3.22 15.37 0.47
C MET A 131 4.21 14.47 -0.28
N GLY A 132 5.08 15.04 -1.12
CA GLY A 132 6.17 14.31 -1.78
C GLY A 132 7.13 13.65 -0.80
N THR A 133 7.33 14.21 0.41
CA THR A 133 8.16 13.57 1.44
C THR A 133 7.55 12.27 1.96
N ILE A 134 6.21 12.22 2.09
CA ILE A 134 5.50 10.97 2.44
C ILE A 134 5.66 9.94 1.33
N GLY A 135 5.53 10.34 0.06
CA GLY A 135 5.78 9.45 -1.08
C GLY A 135 7.21 8.89 -1.10
N ALA A 136 8.22 9.71 -0.77
CA ALA A 136 9.61 9.26 -0.64
C ALA A 136 9.78 8.24 0.51
N ALA A 137 9.10 8.46 1.65
CA ALA A 137 9.08 7.49 2.76
C ALA A 137 8.49 6.13 2.32
N PHE A 138 7.42 6.14 1.52
CA PHE A 138 6.86 4.92 0.92
C PHE A 138 7.91 4.18 0.07
N GLY A 139 8.56 4.88 -0.86
CA GLY A 139 9.57 4.27 -1.73
C GLY A 139 10.71 3.64 -0.94
N ILE A 140 11.30 4.37 0.01
CA ILE A 140 12.41 3.89 0.84
C ILE A 140 11.95 2.74 1.76
N GLY A 141 10.78 2.87 2.40
CA GLY A 141 10.23 1.86 3.30
C GLY A 141 9.95 0.53 2.60
N PHE A 142 9.42 0.58 1.39
CA PHE A 142 9.17 -0.63 0.57
C PHE A 142 10.45 -1.30 0.04
N VAL A 143 11.58 -0.61 -0.01
CA VAL A 143 12.89 -1.21 -0.33
C VAL A 143 13.54 -1.78 0.92
N LEU A 144 13.68 -0.94 1.97
CA LEU A 144 14.41 -1.32 3.18
C LEU A 144 13.67 -2.34 4.04
N GLY A 145 12.33 -2.21 4.14
CA GLY A 145 11.53 -3.09 4.98
C GLY A 145 11.68 -4.56 4.63
N PRO A 146 11.33 -4.99 3.41
CA PRO A 146 11.45 -6.39 3.00
C PRO A 146 12.89 -6.92 3.04
N MET A 147 13.88 -6.09 2.72
CA MET A 147 15.29 -6.44 2.84
C MET A 147 15.67 -6.77 4.28
N ILE A 148 15.34 -5.87 5.22
CA ILE A 148 15.60 -6.08 6.65
C ILE A 148 14.85 -7.31 7.15
N GLY A 149 13.57 -7.47 6.78
CA GLY A 149 12.74 -8.60 7.19
C GLY A 149 13.29 -9.94 6.73
N GLY A 150 13.62 -10.04 5.44
CA GLY A 150 14.18 -11.27 4.86
C GLY A 150 15.54 -11.65 5.43
N LEU A 151 16.45 -10.68 5.61
CA LEU A 151 17.76 -10.92 6.20
C LEU A 151 17.67 -11.25 7.70
N ALA A 152 16.81 -10.53 8.44
CA ALA A 152 16.61 -10.78 9.86
C ALA A 152 16.06 -12.19 10.14
N ASP A 153 15.07 -12.63 9.35
CA ASP A 153 14.53 -13.99 9.48
C ASP A 153 15.59 -15.04 9.18
N HIS A 154 16.38 -14.82 8.12
CA HIS A 154 17.39 -15.78 7.68
C HIS A 154 18.57 -15.91 8.67
N TYR A 155 19.09 -14.80 9.21
CA TYR A 155 20.31 -14.81 10.03
C TYR A 155 20.06 -14.81 11.55
N LEU A 156 18.95 -14.22 12.00
CA LEU A 156 18.64 -14.04 13.43
C LEU A 156 17.45 -14.87 13.89
N GLY A 157 16.81 -15.57 12.94
CA GLY A 157 15.65 -16.42 13.21
C GLY A 157 14.31 -15.68 13.22
N HIS A 158 13.25 -16.47 13.25
CA HIS A 158 11.91 -16.05 12.92
C HIS A 158 11.30 -14.94 13.80
N ARG A 159 11.70 -14.83 15.06
CA ARG A 159 11.23 -13.77 15.96
C ARG A 159 11.84 -12.40 15.65
N ALA A 160 13.04 -12.39 15.05
CA ALA A 160 13.84 -11.19 14.87
C ALA A 160 13.14 -10.11 14.02
N PRO A 161 12.48 -10.42 12.89
CA PRO A 161 11.80 -9.39 12.11
C PRO A 161 10.72 -8.64 12.90
N GLY A 162 9.87 -9.37 13.61
CA GLY A 162 8.83 -8.75 14.46
C GLY A 162 9.41 -7.92 15.60
N LEU A 163 10.49 -8.38 16.24
CA LEU A 163 11.17 -7.65 17.31
C LEU A 163 11.88 -6.39 16.79
N ILE A 164 12.50 -6.46 15.60
CA ILE A 164 13.12 -5.30 14.96
C ILE A 164 12.04 -4.26 14.62
N ALA A 165 10.93 -4.69 14.01
CA ALA A 165 9.81 -3.80 13.70
C ALA A 165 9.21 -3.15 14.96
N ALA A 166 9.06 -3.91 16.04
CA ALA A 166 8.61 -3.41 17.34
C ALA A 166 9.59 -2.39 17.93
N GLY A 167 10.88 -2.69 17.91
CA GLY A 167 11.95 -1.80 18.37
C GLY A 167 11.98 -0.48 17.59
N LEU A 168 11.88 -0.55 16.27
CA LEU A 168 11.76 0.64 15.41
C LEU A 168 10.53 1.47 15.74
N SER A 169 9.36 0.84 15.95
CA SER A 169 8.13 1.54 16.34
C SER A 169 8.24 2.20 17.71
N LEU A 170 8.92 1.58 18.68
CA LEU A 170 9.19 2.18 20.00
C LEU A 170 10.18 3.35 19.90
N ILE A 171 11.25 3.22 19.12
CA ILE A 171 12.18 4.32 18.86
C ILE A 171 11.44 5.50 18.21
N ASN A 172 10.57 5.20 17.24
CA ASN A 172 9.73 6.19 16.60
C ASN A 172 8.81 6.90 17.62
N PHE A 173 8.14 6.13 18.49
CA PHE A 173 7.29 6.66 19.56
C PHE A 173 8.07 7.58 20.50
N VAL A 174 9.23 7.16 20.99
CA VAL A 174 10.06 7.98 21.90
C VAL A 174 10.51 9.26 21.18
N SER A 175 11.02 9.17 19.97
CA SER A 175 11.46 10.31 19.18
C SER A 175 10.31 11.28 18.90
N ALA A 176 9.16 10.77 18.47
CA ALA A 176 7.97 11.57 18.20
C ALA A 176 7.39 12.20 19.48
N SER A 177 7.41 11.50 20.61
CA SER A 177 6.91 12.02 21.88
C SER A 177 7.69 13.25 22.36
N VAL A 178 8.99 13.33 22.06
CA VAL A 178 9.87 14.44 22.44
C VAL A 178 9.81 15.59 21.40
N ILE A 179 9.82 15.25 20.11
CA ILE A 179 10.05 16.25 19.05
C ILE A 179 8.74 16.72 18.41
N LEU A 180 7.73 15.82 18.30
CA LEU A 180 6.49 16.16 17.61
C LEU A 180 5.62 17.07 18.49
N ARG A 181 5.30 18.24 17.96
CA ARG A 181 4.36 19.16 18.60
C ARG A 181 2.99 19.01 17.96
N GLU A 182 1.92 19.38 18.71
CA GLU A 182 0.58 19.42 18.13
C GLU A 182 0.54 20.41 16.96
N SER A 183 -0.06 19.98 15.84
CA SER A 183 -0.20 20.82 14.64
C SER A 183 -1.57 21.49 14.55
N LEU A 184 -2.60 20.86 15.15
CA LEU A 184 -3.97 21.35 15.10
C LEU A 184 -4.29 22.16 16.36
N ALA A 185 -4.41 23.48 16.20
CA ALA A 185 -4.83 24.37 17.30
C ALA A 185 -6.24 23.97 17.80
N ALA A 186 -6.47 24.11 19.10
CA ALA A 186 -7.74 23.72 19.72
C ALA A 186 -8.97 24.38 19.09
N GLU A 187 -8.80 25.62 18.63
CA GLU A 187 -9.83 26.44 17.96
C GLU A 187 -10.24 25.94 16.58
N HIS A 188 -9.36 25.14 15.93
CA HIS A 188 -9.60 24.57 14.60
C HIS A 188 -10.10 23.12 14.64
N ARG A 189 -10.32 22.56 15.84
CA ARG A 189 -10.88 21.21 16.00
C ARG A 189 -12.34 21.20 15.58
N ARG A 190 -12.71 20.23 14.74
CA ARG A 190 -14.06 20.13 14.17
C ARG A 190 -14.65 18.75 14.42
N GLU A 191 -15.95 18.74 14.73
CA GLU A 191 -16.73 17.52 14.73
C GLU A 191 -17.29 17.25 13.33
N ARG A 192 -16.83 16.18 12.69
CA ARG A 192 -17.38 15.68 11.42
C ARG A 192 -17.95 14.28 11.62
N PRO A 193 -18.99 13.88 10.87
CA PRO A 193 -19.52 12.51 10.95
C PRO A 193 -18.42 11.49 10.61
N LEU A 194 -18.38 10.37 11.36
CA LEU A 194 -17.27 9.39 11.27
C LEU A 194 -17.21 8.63 9.95
N PHE A 195 -18.32 8.48 9.24
CA PHE A 195 -18.39 7.82 7.94
C PHE A 195 -19.23 8.64 6.97
N ASP A 196 -18.71 8.88 5.78
CA ASP A 196 -19.43 9.51 4.68
C ASP A 196 -19.08 8.77 3.38
N LEU A 197 -19.98 7.89 2.97
CA LEU A 197 -19.88 7.11 1.75
C LEU A 197 -20.55 7.78 0.55
N GLY A 198 -21.18 8.95 0.76
CA GLY A 198 -21.91 9.70 -0.27
C GLY A 198 -21.03 10.02 -1.48
N HIS A 199 -19.79 10.40 -1.24
CA HIS A 199 -18.83 10.73 -2.30
C HIS A 199 -18.51 9.55 -3.24
N MET A 200 -18.51 8.32 -2.72
CA MET A 200 -18.30 7.13 -3.58
C MET A 200 -19.47 6.92 -4.54
N SER A 201 -20.70 7.09 -4.05
CA SER A 201 -21.91 6.93 -4.88
C SER A 201 -22.03 8.04 -5.91
N GLU A 202 -21.64 9.26 -5.55
CA GLU A 202 -21.64 10.42 -6.45
C GLU A 202 -20.60 10.26 -7.58
N ALA A 203 -19.39 9.80 -7.27
CA ALA A 203 -18.37 9.52 -8.29
C ALA A 203 -18.82 8.47 -9.30
N LEU A 204 -19.59 7.45 -8.87
CA LEU A 204 -20.15 6.41 -9.76
C LEU A 204 -21.32 6.92 -10.63
N ARG A 205 -22.03 7.95 -10.21
CA ARG A 205 -23.13 8.54 -11.01
C ARG A 205 -22.63 9.32 -12.23
N ARG A 206 -21.37 9.79 -12.20
CA ARG A 206 -20.76 10.54 -13.30
C ARG A 206 -20.23 9.60 -14.37
N GLU A 207 -20.83 9.58 -15.55
CA GLU A 207 -20.49 8.66 -16.63
C GLU A 207 -19.01 8.70 -17.03
N ARG A 208 -18.40 9.89 -17.05
CA ARG A 208 -16.97 10.07 -17.38
C ARG A 208 -16.02 9.47 -16.34
N LEU A 209 -16.43 9.39 -15.07
CA LEU A 209 -15.60 8.89 -13.96
C LEU A 209 -15.79 7.39 -13.71
N ARG A 210 -16.90 6.79 -14.12
CA ARG A 210 -17.18 5.35 -13.90
C ARG A 210 -16.05 4.43 -14.33
N PRO A 211 -15.51 4.52 -15.58
CA PRO A 211 -14.43 3.65 -16.01
C PRO A 211 -13.18 3.83 -15.13
N LEU A 212 -12.90 5.07 -14.72
CA LEU A 212 -11.75 5.36 -13.86
C LEU A 212 -11.92 4.79 -12.44
N MET A 213 -13.12 4.88 -11.85
CA MET A 213 -13.42 4.25 -10.54
C MET A 213 -13.32 2.73 -10.61
N LEU A 214 -13.79 2.13 -11.72
CA LEU A 214 -13.64 0.70 -11.96
C LEU A 214 -12.16 0.29 -12.04
N VAL A 215 -11.34 1.05 -12.74
CA VAL A 215 -9.88 0.83 -12.78
C VAL A 215 -9.25 0.96 -11.39
N TRP A 216 -9.66 1.96 -10.60
CA TRP A 216 -9.20 2.17 -9.23
C TRP A 216 -9.62 1.04 -8.27
N PHE A 217 -10.62 0.25 -8.59
CA PHE A 217 -10.99 -0.95 -7.86
C PHE A 217 -10.27 -2.20 -8.40
N LEU A 218 -10.41 -2.48 -9.71
CA LEU A 218 -9.95 -3.74 -10.32
C LEU A 218 -8.43 -3.89 -10.30
N ALA A 219 -7.67 -2.83 -10.59
CA ALA A 219 -6.22 -2.93 -10.62
C ALA A 219 -5.61 -3.20 -9.23
N PRO A 220 -5.95 -2.46 -8.15
CA PRO A 220 -5.51 -2.82 -6.82
C PRO A 220 -6.04 -4.17 -6.31
N PHE A 221 -7.24 -4.59 -6.70
CA PHE A 221 -7.80 -5.90 -6.39
C PHE A 221 -6.94 -7.03 -6.96
N SER A 222 -6.67 -6.96 -8.26
CA SER A 222 -5.83 -7.93 -8.96
C SER A 222 -4.40 -7.95 -8.40
N PHE A 223 -3.79 -6.78 -8.24
CA PHE A 223 -2.41 -6.69 -7.75
C PHE A 223 -2.27 -7.18 -6.31
N ALA A 224 -3.24 -6.87 -5.43
CA ALA A 224 -3.24 -7.39 -4.06
C ALA A 224 -3.42 -8.91 -4.03
N GLY A 225 -4.24 -9.47 -4.91
CA GLY A 225 -4.34 -10.92 -5.10
C GLY A 225 -3.01 -11.53 -5.57
N TYR A 226 -2.36 -10.91 -6.54
CA TYR A 226 -1.02 -11.31 -6.98
C TYR A 226 0.00 -11.29 -5.82
N THR A 227 -0.02 -10.30 -4.94
CA THR A 227 0.91 -10.22 -3.80
C THR A 227 0.72 -11.34 -2.77
N VAL A 228 -0.44 -12.01 -2.77
CA VAL A 228 -0.69 -13.23 -1.99
C VAL A 228 -0.21 -14.47 -2.74
N ALA A 229 -0.54 -14.60 -4.01
CA ALA A 229 -0.20 -15.79 -4.80
C ALA A 229 1.32 -15.92 -5.06
N LEU A 230 2.02 -14.81 -5.29
CA LEU A 230 3.44 -14.80 -5.62
C LEU A 230 4.34 -15.44 -4.55
N PRO A 231 4.28 -15.05 -3.26
CA PRO A 231 5.11 -15.68 -2.24
C PRO A 231 4.79 -17.17 -2.07
N LEU A 232 3.52 -17.57 -2.17
CA LEU A 232 3.12 -18.98 -2.11
C LEU A 232 3.71 -19.77 -3.27
N HIS A 233 3.66 -19.23 -4.49
CA HIS A 233 4.31 -19.84 -5.65
C HIS A 233 5.83 -19.96 -5.47
N ALA A 234 6.49 -18.88 -5.08
CA ALA A 234 7.94 -18.86 -4.93
C ALA A 234 8.42 -19.83 -3.84
N THR A 235 7.69 -19.96 -2.73
CA THR A 235 8.02 -20.92 -1.67
C THR A 235 7.78 -22.37 -2.09
N GLN A 236 6.71 -22.66 -2.82
CA GLN A 236 6.34 -24.03 -3.20
C GLN A 236 7.10 -24.53 -4.45
N ALA A 237 7.17 -23.69 -5.51
CA ALA A 237 7.77 -24.07 -6.79
C ALA A 237 9.29 -23.90 -6.84
N LEU A 238 9.82 -22.87 -6.14
CA LEU A 238 11.24 -22.51 -6.18
C LEU A 238 11.96 -22.73 -4.84
N SER A 239 11.27 -23.21 -3.82
CA SER A 239 11.80 -23.43 -2.46
C SER A 239 12.42 -22.15 -1.86
N TRP A 240 11.86 -20.99 -2.18
CA TRP A 240 12.34 -19.70 -1.68
C TRP A 240 12.01 -19.52 -0.20
N GLY A 241 12.97 -18.93 0.52
CA GLY A 241 12.78 -18.48 1.90
C GLY A 241 12.53 -16.96 1.97
N ALA A 242 12.56 -16.46 3.20
CA ALA A 242 12.36 -15.03 3.48
C ALA A 242 13.41 -14.13 2.82
N LYS A 243 14.64 -14.61 2.69
CA LYS A 243 15.75 -13.89 2.06
C LYS A 243 15.51 -13.62 0.59
N GLU A 244 15.13 -14.63 -0.17
CA GLU A 244 14.85 -14.53 -1.62
C GLU A 244 13.62 -13.63 -1.86
N LEU A 245 12.56 -13.82 -1.06
CA LEU A 245 11.38 -12.96 -1.10
C LEU A 245 11.74 -11.50 -0.76
N GLY A 246 12.57 -11.28 0.25
CA GLY A 246 13.06 -9.96 0.61
C GLY A 246 13.78 -9.27 -0.56
N TRP A 247 14.69 -9.97 -1.24
CA TRP A 247 15.38 -9.44 -2.40
C TRP A 247 14.45 -9.14 -3.58
N LEU A 248 13.43 -9.97 -3.80
CA LEU A 248 12.43 -9.71 -4.83
C LEU A 248 11.71 -8.37 -4.59
N PHE A 249 11.29 -8.10 -3.36
CA PHE A 249 10.66 -6.82 -3.01
C PHE A 249 11.63 -5.64 -3.13
N VAL A 250 12.92 -5.83 -2.85
CA VAL A 250 13.95 -4.80 -3.11
C VAL A 250 13.99 -4.45 -4.60
N VAL A 251 14.02 -5.45 -5.48
CA VAL A 251 14.01 -5.22 -6.94
C VAL A 251 12.77 -4.44 -7.35
N ILE A 252 11.58 -4.85 -6.86
CA ILE A 252 10.32 -4.13 -7.13
C ILE A 252 10.41 -2.67 -6.65
N GLY A 253 10.89 -2.46 -5.42
CA GLY A 253 10.99 -1.13 -4.83
C GLY A 253 11.99 -0.22 -5.55
N VAL A 254 13.15 -0.73 -5.95
CA VAL A 254 14.15 0.03 -6.71
C VAL A 254 13.61 0.43 -8.08
N ILE A 255 12.94 -0.49 -8.79
CA ILE A 255 12.31 -0.18 -10.07
C ILE A 255 11.23 0.89 -9.90
N ALA A 256 10.38 0.75 -8.86
CA ALA A 256 9.34 1.73 -8.58
C ALA A 256 9.92 3.13 -8.30
N ALA A 257 10.98 3.22 -7.49
CA ALA A 257 11.67 4.47 -7.21
C ALA A 257 12.29 5.09 -8.47
N ALA A 258 12.95 4.29 -9.30
CA ALA A 258 13.55 4.74 -10.54
C ALA A 258 12.50 5.24 -11.55
N VAL A 259 11.41 4.49 -11.72
CA VAL A 259 10.35 4.85 -12.66
C VAL A 259 9.60 6.09 -12.18
N GLN A 260 9.14 6.13 -10.93
CA GLN A 260 8.36 7.26 -10.43
C GLN A 260 9.21 8.51 -10.23
N GLY A 261 10.48 8.36 -9.80
CA GLY A 261 11.37 9.49 -9.54
C GLY A 261 11.94 10.15 -10.80
N PHE A 262 12.24 9.35 -11.83
CA PHE A 262 13.02 9.86 -12.98
C PHE A 262 12.34 9.67 -14.34
N LEU A 263 11.57 8.60 -14.51
CA LEU A 263 11.12 8.20 -15.85
C LEU A 263 9.67 8.61 -16.12
N PHE A 264 8.78 8.51 -15.12
CA PHE A 264 7.34 8.76 -15.29
C PHE A 264 7.07 10.14 -15.91
N GLY A 265 7.60 11.20 -15.33
CA GLY A 265 7.35 12.56 -15.83
C GLY A 265 7.90 12.84 -17.25
N ARG A 266 8.94 12.10 -17.67
CA ARG A 266 9.44 12.16 -19.05
C ARG A 266 8.46 11.44 -19.99
N LEU A 267 8.06 10.24 -19.64
CA LEU A 267 7.12 9.45 -20.44
C LEU A 267 5.77 10.15 -20.57
N GLU A 268 5.23 10.68 -19.46
CA GLU A 268 3.94 11.37 -19.43
C GLU A 268 3.89 12.57 -20.38
N ARG A 269 4.97 13.36 -20.44
CA ARG A 269 5.06 14.50 -21.36
C ARG A 269 5.00 14.11 -22.83
N HIS A 270 5.45 12.90 -23.21
CA HIS A 270 5.47 12.43 -24.59
C HIS A 270 4.22 11.63 -24.96
N THR A 271 3.70 10.82 -24.04
CA THR A 271 2.62 9.86 -24.34
C THR A 271 1.29 10.21 -23.66
N GLY A 272 1.31 11.05 -22.63
CA GLY A 272 0.14 11.40 -21.81
C GLY A 272 -0.20 10.33 -20.76
N ALA A 273 -0.87 10.75 -19.67
CA ALA A 273 -1.23 9.89 -18.54
C ALA A 273 -2.13 8.70 -18.95
N ARG A 274 -3.08 8.92 -19.89
CA ARG A 274 -4.00 7.86 -20.36
C ARG A 274 -3.24 6.71 -21.04
N ALA A 275 -2.30 7.00 -21.92
CA ALA A 275 -1.52 5.97 -22.61
C ALA A 275 -0.65 5.18 -21.62
N LEU A 276 -0.03 5.87 -20.64
CA LEU A 276 0.77 5.22 -19.60
C LEU A 276 -0.09 4.32 -18.71
N LEU A 277 -1.31 4.74 -18.36
CA LEU A 277 -2.24 3.91 -17.61
C LEU A 277 -2.59 2.64 -18.39
N ILE A 278 -2.95 2.75 -19.66
CA ILE A 278 -3.29 1.61 -20.51
C ILE A 278 -2.11 0.64 -20.61
N VAL A 279 -0.93 1.14 -21.01
CA VAL A 279 0.29 0.32 -21.14
C VAL A 279 0.65 -0.36 -19.82
N GLY A 280 0.55 0.38 -18.70
CA GLY A 280 0.78 -0.18 -17.37
C GLY A 280 -0.17 -1.33 -17.04
N LEU A 281 -1.47 -1.16 -17.25
CA LEU A 281 -2.47 -2.19 -16.93
C LEU A 281 -2.31 -3.45 -17.81
N PHE A 282 -2.10 -3.30 -19.12
CA PHE A 282 -1.86 -4.45 -20.01
C PHE A 282 -0.53 -5.14 -19.70
N GLY A 283 0.53 -4.36 -19.41
CA GLY A 283 1.83 -4.92 -19.00
C GLY A 283 1.74 -5.70 -17.69
N MET A 284 0.98 -5.20 -16.71
CA MET A 284 0.70 -5.92 -15.46
C MET A 284 -0.11 -7.19 -15.72
N ALA A 285 -1.16 -7.13 -16.56
CA ALA A 285 -1.99 -8.28 -16.88
C ALA A 285 -1.17 -9.43 -17.48
N ALA A 286 -0.35 -9.13 -18.48
CA ALA A 286 0.51 -10.10 -19.14
C ALA A 286 1.56 -10.69 -18.17
N SER A 287 2.22 -9.82 -17.39
CA SER A 287 3.24 -10.26 -16.44
C SER A 287 2.66 -11.14 -15.33
N ILE A 288 1.51 -10.77 -14.74
CA ILE A 288 0.84 -11.56 -13.69
C ILE A 288 0.44 -12.93 -14.24
N ALA A 289 -0.17 -13.00 -15.44
CA ALA A 289 -0.60 -14.25 -16.04
C ALA A 289 0.58 -15.18 -16.39
N ALA A 290 1.78 -14.64 -16.62
CA ALA A 290 2.98 -15.39 -16.96
C ALA A 290 3.72 -15.98 -15.74
N VAL A 291 3.51 -15.44 -14.53
CA VAL A 291 4.23 -15.86 -13.31
C VAL A 291 4.16 -17.36 -13.02
N PRO A 292 3.01 -18.06 -13.13
CA PRO A 292 2.93 -19.48 -12.78
C PRO A 292 3.77 -20.40 -13.68
N TYR A 293 4.24 -19.90 -14.81
CA TYR A 293 5.11 -20.64 -15.73
C TYR A 293 6.60 -20.44 -15.43
N ALA A 294 6.95 -19.62 -14.44
CA ALA A 294 8.32 -19.45 -14.00
C ALA A 294 8.78 -20.68 -13.20
N THR A 295 9.71 -21.43 -13.75
CA THR A 295 10.28 -22.65 -13.14
C THR A 295 11.67 -22.42 -12.55
N SER A 296 12.21 -21.20 -12.66
CA SER A 296 13.50 -20.83 -12.10
C SER A 296 13.47 -19.41 -11.51
N SER A 297 14.39 -19.16 -10.57
CA SER A 297 14.55 -17.84 -9.96
C SER A 297 14.80 -16.75 -11.01
N LEU A 298 15.63 -17.05 -12.04
CA LEU A 298 15.91 -16.09 -13.11
C LEU A 298 14.64 -15.70 -13.89
N GLN A 299 13.81 -16.69 -14.23
CA GLN A 299 12.54 -16.44 -14.93
C GLN A 299 11.59 -15.59 -14.06
N LEU A 300 11.51 -15.86 -12.76
CA LEU A 300 10.66 -15.09 -11.86
C LEU A 300 11.14 -13.62 -11.76
N TYR A 301 12.45 -13.39 -11.65
CA TYR A 301 13.00 -12.03 -11.68
C TYR A 301 12.77 -11.33 -13.03
N THR A 302 12.96 -12.02 -14.16
CA THR A 302 12.71 -11.45 -15.50
C THR A 302 11.25 -11.05 -15.72
N LEU A 303 10.28 -11.79 -15.15
CA LEU A 303 8.85 -11.43 -15.18
C LEU A 303 8.51 -10.31 -14.18
N THR A 304 9.21 -10.25 -13.06
CA THR A 304 9.00 -9.21 -12.03
C THR A 304 9.44 -7.83 -12.49
N VAL A 305 10.48 -7.72 -13.30
CA VAL A 305 10.97 -6.42 -13.81
C VAL A 305 9.90 -5.68 -14.64
N PRO A 306 9.33 -6.25 -15.70
CA PRO A 306 8.26 -5.58 -16.46
C PRO A 306 7.00 -5.35 -15.63
N LEU A 307 6.68 -6.27 -14.70
CA LEU A 307 5.55 -6.07 -13.78
C LEU A 307 5.76 -4.86 -12.88
N ALA A 308 6.91 -4.74 -12.22
CA ALA A 308 7.23 -3.63 -11.34
C ALA A 308 7.27 -2.29 -12.10
N PHE A 309 7.81 -2.30 -13.32
CA PHE A 309 7.78 -1.14 -14.20
C PHE A 309 6.33 -0.72 -14.50
N ALA A 310 5.50 -1.65 -14.97
CA ALA A 310 4.11 -1.42 -15.32
C ALA A 310 3.27 -0.94 -14.13
N ASN A 311 3.44 -1.57 -12.96
CA ASN A 311 2.77 -1.17 -11.73
C ASN A 311 3.15 0.25 -11.28
N SER A 312 4.40 0.65 -11.52
CA SER A 312 4.89 1.99 -11.15
C SER A 312 4.26 3.11 -11.97
N LEU A 313 3.67 2.80 -13.13
CA LEU A 313 2.94 3.75 -13.97
C LEU A 313 1.50 3.98 -13.47
N PHE A 314 0.90 2.99 -12.79
CA PHE A 314 -0.52 2.99 -12.44
C PHE A 314 -0.93 4.20 -11.59
N ALA A 315 -0.39 4.32 -10.38
CA ALA A 315 -0.86 5.29 -9.40
C ALA A 315 -0.71 6.76 -9.86
N PRO A 316 0.46 7.19 -10.40
CA PRO A 316 0.61 8.55 -10.86
C PRO A 316 -0.24 8.84 -12.11
N ALA A 317 -0.35 7.90 -13.06
CA ALA A 317 -1.18 8.08 -14.25
C ALA A 317 -2.68 8.15 -13.90
N ALA A 318 -3.17 7.25 -13.06
CA ALA A 318 -4.57 7.24 -12.63
C ALA A 318 -4.94 8.49 -11.81
N SER A 319 -4.04 8.96 -10.93
CA SER A 319 -4.25 10.20 -10.15
C SER A 319 -4.23 11.45 -11.06
N GLY A 320 -3.34 11.48 -12.05
CA GLY A 320 -3.30 12.54 -13.05
C GLY A 320 -4.62 12.63 -13.84
N LEU A 321 -5.20 11.50 -14.22
CA LEU A 321 -6.48 11.46 -14.91
C LEU A 321 -7.66 11.91 -14.04
N VAL A 322 -7.65 11.62 -12.74
CA VAL A 322 -8.63 12.21 -11.81
C VAL A 322 -8.56 13.73 -11.85
N SER A 323 -7.35 14.29 -11.83
CA SER A 323 -7.17 15.74 -11.89
C SER A 323 -7.62 16.37 -13.22
N ILE A 324 -7.55 15.62 -14.31
CA ILE A 324 -7.99 16.09 -15.64
C ILE A 324 -9.52 16.02 -15.79
N TYR A 325 -10.17 14.96 -15.24
CA TYR A 325 -11.60 14.71 -15.46
C TYR A 325 -12.50 15.28 -14.36
N ALA A 326 -11.96 15.69 -13.20
CA ALA A 326 -12.70 16.29 -12.11
C ALA A 326 -12.60 17.81 -12.14
N ASP A 327 -13.68 18.49 -11.77
CA ASP A 327 -13.65 19.93 -11.59
C ASP A 327 -12.63 20.32 -10.51
N PRO A 328 -11.91 21.45 -10.65
CA PRO A 328 -10.88 21.89 -9.70
C PRO A 328 -11.38 21.95 -8.24
N THR A 329 -12.66 22.27 -8.03
CA THR A 329 -13.28 22.36 -6.69
C THR A 329 -13.58 20.99 -6.07
N GLU A 330 -13.63 19.90 -6.88
CA GLU A 330 -14.05 18.58 -6.47
C GLU A 330 -12.93 17.53 -6.57
N GLN A 331 -11.75 17.89 -7.11
CA GLN A 331 -10.63 16.97 -7.31
C GLN A 331 -10.27 16.18 -6.05
N GLY A 332 -10.25 16.84 -4.89
CA GLY A 332 -9.97 16.16 -3.62
C GLY A 332 -11.01 15.11 -3.25
N THR A 333 -12.29 15.40 -3.47
CA THR A 333 -13.41 14.49 -3.20
C THR A 333 -13.36 13.28 -4.11
N ILE A 334 -13.16 13.51 -5.43
CA ILE A 334 -13.07 12.43 -6.43
C ILE A 334 -11.84 11.56 -6.20
N LEU A 335 -10.69 12.15 -5.88
CA LEU A 335 -9.48 11.39 -5.54
C LEU A 335 -9.67 10.58 -4.25
N GLY A 336 -10.37 11.14 -3.26
CA GLY A 336 -10.75 10.42 -2.04
C GLY A 336 -11.64 9.20 -2.34
N ALA A 337 -12.64 9.35 -3.22
CA ALA A 337 -13.47 8.24 -3.68
C ALA A 337 -12.63 7.17 -4.42
N ALA A 338 -11.75 7.58 -5.32
CA ALA A 338 -10.84 6.68 -6.04
C ALA A 338 -9.95 5.88 -5.07
N GLN A 339 -9.36 6.53 -4.08
CA GLN A 339 -8.56 5.87 -3.05
C GLN A 339 -9.39 4.90 -2.18
N ALA A 340 -10.67 5.19 -1.92
CA ALA A 340 -11.57 4.27 -1.23
C ALA A 340 -11.85 3.01 -2.06
N PHE A 341 -12.09 3.15 -3.38
CA PHE A 341 -12.19 2.00 -4.30
C PHE A 341 -10.91 1.18 -4.33
N ALA A 342 -9.74 1.83 -4.40
CA ALA A 342 -8.46 1.15 -4.32
C ALA A 342 -8.28 0.37 -3.01
N ALA A 343 -8.69 0.96 -1.89
CA ALA A 343 -8.59 0.31 -0.59
C ALA A 343 -9.53 -0.91 -0.47
N LEU A 344 -10.75 -0.83 -1.01
CA LEU A 344 -11.63 -1.98 -1.13
C LEU A 344 -11.02 -3.08 -2.00
N GLY A 345 -10.45 -2.72 -3.16
CA GLY A 345 -9.74 -3.67 -4.02
C GLY A 345 -8.60 -4.35 -3.29
N ARG A 346 -7.72 -3.57 -2.64
CA ARG A 346 -6.61 -4.10 -1.83
C ARG A 346 -7.04 -5.00 -0.67
N SER A 347 -8.22 -4.75 -0.11
CA SER A 347 -8.75 -5.60 0.96
C SER A 347 -9.30 -6.91 0.41
N LEU A 348 -10.13 -6.87 -0.63
CA LEU A 348 -10.84 -8.05 -1.12
C LEU A 348 -9.97 -8.97 -2.00
N GLY A 349 -9.00 -8.40 -2.73
CA GLY A 349 -8.12 -9.15 -3.62
C GLY A 349 -7.40 -10.33 -2.95
N PRO A 350 -6.79 -10.16 -1.77
CA PRO A 350 -6.13 -11.22 -1.03
C PRO A 350 -7.05 -12.40 -0.67
N LEU A 351 -8.29 -12.15 -0.27
CA LEU A 351 -9.26 -13.21 0.02
C LEU A 351 -9.63 -13.99 -1.24
N ALA A 352 -9.93 -13.27 -2.31
CA ALA A 352 -10.26 -13.89 -3.58
C ALA A 352 -9.11 -14.75 -4.11
N ALA A 353 -7.88 -14.22 -4.06
CA ALA A 353 -6.70 -14.97 -4.48
C ALA A 353 -6.43 -16.18 -3.59
N GLY A 354 -6.58 -16.06 -2.27
CA GLY A 354 -6.41 -17.16 -1.36
C GLY A 354 -7.44 -18.27 -1.59
N TRP A 355 -8.70 -17.90 -1.79
CA TRP A 355 -9.77 -18.84 -2.10
C TRP A 355 -9.55 -19.57 -3.44
N THR A 356 -9.19 -18.84 -4.49
CA THR A 356 -8.89 -19.45 -5.80
C THR A 356 -7.65 -20.32 -5.75
N TYR A 357 -6.64 -19.94 -4.96
CA TYR A 357 -5.41 -20.69 -4.80
C TYR A 357 -5.66 -22.07 -4.20
N ASP A 358 -6.47 -22.15 -3.12
CA ASP A 358 -6.80 -23.42 -2.46
C ASP A 358 -7.82 -24.24 -3.25
N GLY A 359 -8.80 -23.60 -3.92
CA GLY A 359 -9.90 -24.30 -4.59
C GLY A 359 -9.62 -24.65 -6.05
N LEU A 360 -8.93 -23.79 -6.81
CA LEU A 360 -8.72 -23.91 -8.25
C LEU A 360 -7.25 -24.12 -8.62
N GLY A 361 -6.36 -24.00 -7.66
CA GLY A 361 -4.93 -24.15 -7.82
C GLY A 361 -4.20 -22.89 -8.27
N GLN A 362 -2.90 -22.96 -8.17
CA GLN A 362 -1.98 -21.86 -8.36
C GLN A 362 -2.08 -21.19 -9.73
N GLN A 363 -2.04 -21.99 -10.82
CA GLN A 363 -2.05 -21.46 -12.20
C GLN A 363 -3.31 -20.65 -12.47
N VAL A 364 -4.47 -21.19 -12.08
CA VAL A 364 -5.77 -20.53 -12.28
C VAL A 364 -5.84 -19.22 -11.53
N THR A 365 -5.29 -19.14 -10.32
CA THR A 365 -5.26 -17.92 -9.51
C THR A 365 -4.54 -16.78 -10.23
N PHE A 366 -3.36 -17.05 -10.80
CA PHE A 366 -2.61 -16.02 -11.54
C PHE A 366 -3.30 -15.62 -12.85
N VAL A 367 -3.88 -16.59 -13.57
CA VAL A 367 -4.63 -16.32 -14.80
C VAL A 367 -5.86 -15.47 -14.51
N LEU A 368 -6.60 -15.77 -13.43
CA LEU A 368 -7.75 -14.97 -13.01
C LEU A 368 -7.32 -13.56 -12.57
N ALA A 369 -6.25 -13.43 -11.78
CA ALA A 369 -5.71 -12.13 -11.40
C ALA A 369 -5.29 -11.32 -12.66
N GLY A 370 -4.56 -11.95 -13.60
CA GLY A 370 -4.21 -11.33 -14.88
C GLY A 370 -5.45 -10.94 -15.69
N GLY A 371 -6.49 -11.79 -15.70
CA GLY A 371 -7.78 -11.52 -16.36
C GLY A 371 -8.50 -10.30 -15.76
N VAL A 372 -8.54 -10.19 -14.43
CA VAL A 372 -9.11 -9.00 -13.76
C VAL A 372 -8.30 -7.75 -14.09
N MET A 373 -6.97 -7.84 -14.15
CA MET A 373 -6.11 -6.74 -14.55
C MET A 373 -6.34 -6.36 -16.02
N LEU A 374 -6.55 -7.35 -16.90
CA LEU A 374 -6.93 -7.12 -18.29
C LEU A 374 -8.26 -6.37 -18.41
N LEU A 375 -9.26 -6.73 -17.60
CA LEU A 375 -10.54 -6.01 -17.54
C LEU A 375 -10.34 -4.55 -17.11
N ALA A 376 -9.45 -4.29 -16.15
CA ALA A 376 -9.06 -2.92 -15.80
C ALA A 376 -8.43 -2.18 -17.00
N GLY A 377 -7.56 -2.87 -17.75
CA GLY A 377 -6.96 -2.34 -18.98
C GLY A 377 -8.02 -2.01 -20.05
N LEU A 378 -8.97 -2.91 -20.28
CA LEU A 378 -10.09 -2.67 -21.21
C LEU A 378 -10.98 -1.51 -20.76
N ALA A 379 -11.31 -1.44 -19.45
CA ALA A 379 -12.08 -0.33 -18.89
C ALA A 379 -11.35 1.01 -19.08
N SER A 380 -10.02 1.03 -19.00
CA SER A 380 -9.23 2.25 -19.22
C SER A 380 -9.27 2.75 -20.66
N MET A 381 -9.62 1.91 -21.63
CA MET A 381 -9.76 2.31 -23.03
C MET A 381 -11.02 3.17 -23.26
N TRP A 382 -12.04 3.05 -22.38
CA TRP A 382 -13.25 3.87 -22.43
C TRP A 382 -13.09 5.26 -21.81
N LEU A 383 -11.94 5.54 -21.22
CA LEU A 383 -11.64 6.88 -20.71
C LEU A 383 -11.57 7.89 -21.87
N PRO A 384 -12.11 9.13 -21.72
CA PRO A 384 -12.03 10.16 -22.73
C PRO A 384 -10.59 10.43 -23.19
N ARG A 385 -10.41 10.80 -24.45
CA ARG A 385 -9.13 11.32 -24.94
C ARG A 385 -8.96 12.75 -24.44
N ASN A 386 -7.73 13.15 -24.06
CA ASN A 386 -7.41 14.50 -23.54
C ASN A 386 -7.83 15.68 -24.48
N ARG A 387 -8.31 15.40 -25.69
CA ARG A 387 -8.84 16.41 -26.61
C ARG A 387 -10.33 16.69 -26.42
N ASP A 388 -11.02 15.86 -25.62
CA ASP A 388 -12.48 15.90 -25.41
C ASP A 388 -12.85 16.25 -23.93
N ALA A 389 -11.85 16.63 -23.13
CA ALA A 389 -12.00 16.96 -21.70
C ALA A 389 -12.11 18.47 -21.47
#